data_5913d1c42cd1b50db347fce3529549ef
#
_entry.id   5913d1c42cd1b50db347fce3529549ef
#
_cell.length_a   1.000
_cell.length_b   1.000
_cell.length_c   1.000
_cell.angle_alpha   90.00
_cell.angle_beta   90.00
_cell.angle_gamma   90.00
#
_symmetry.space_group_name_H-M   'P 1'
#
loop_
_entity.id
_entity.type
_entity.pdbx_description
1 polymer ?
#
loop_
_entity_poly.entity_id
_entity_poly.type
_entity_poly.pdbx_seq_one_letter_code
_entity_poly.pdbx_strand_id
1 'polypeptide(L)'
;MVDQHVTSSAGKPSVVVLGGGIAGIAAAIFLRDQGYPITLVEARRFLGGRVFSFTDEETGVSVDNGQHVFLGCCTYFIQLLKRLGVFQQWYLQPRWRLKVLDRAGKAGLLAAAPLPAPFHLLPALLTYPHVGWGDKVRVLAALVRARFTDRHQPHLEEISFYQWLKQHGQTEAAIAKLWDLVIVPSLNDHAREVSASMGLMIFQEGLLRARHSADVGYAAEGLSPAIGEPARRHLEAAGVQVRLGSPVQRILIDEERVIGVVAASGETITGQLYVSALPPQGLWQALPEPVQGLPFFAGLQRLETSPIVNVHLWYDRPVMEDDFCAFVDSPLQWVFNKSAIMR
;
A
#
# COMPACT_ATOMS: atom_id res chain seq x y z
N MET A 1 54.15 -14.40 -23.50
CA MET A 1 53.40 -15.04 -22.41
C MET A 1 52.14 -14.17 -22.23
N VAL A 2 51.03 -14.65 -22.71
CA VAL A 2 49.76 -13.92 -22.65
C VAL A 2 49.06 -14.41 -21.38
N ASP A 3 48.91 -13.51 -20.40
CA ASP A 3 48.14 -13.78 -19.18
C ASP A 3 46.65 -14.03 -19.56
N GLN A 4 46.24 -15.26 -19.46
CA GLN A 4 44.81 -15.61 -19.52
C GLN A 4 44.18 -15.26 -18.18
N HIS A 5 43.49 -14.13 -18.14
CA HIS A 5 42.53 -13.84 -17.08
C HIS A 5 41.41 -14.90 -17.16
N VAL A 6 41.51 -15.90 -16.31
CA VAL A 6 40.45 -16.82 -16.00
C VAL A 6 39.35 -16.03 -15.34
N THR A 7 38.33 -15.63 -16.10
CA THR A 7 37.07 -15.13 -15.55
C THR A 7 36.39 -16.30 -14.83
N SER A 8 36.54 -16.33 -13.52
CA SER A 8 35.76 -17.22 -12.65
C SER A 8 34.28 -16.94 -12.90
N SER A 9 33.56 -17.93 -13.42
CA SER A 9 32.11 -17.95 -13.51
C SER A 9 31.52 -18.21 -12.11
N ALA A 10 31.79 -17.33 -11.16
CA ALA A 10 31.11 -17.34 -9.87
C ALA A 10 29.65 -16.96 -10.16
N GLY A 11 28.72 -17.90 -9.99
CA GLY A 11 27.28 -17.64 -10.07
C GLY A 11 26.89 -16.49 -9.11
N LYS A 12 25.76 -15.83 -9.40
CA LYS A 12 25.26 -14.75 -8.51
C LYS A 12 25.08 -15.27 -7.09
N PRO A 13 25.31 -14.43 -6.05
CA PRO A 13 25.16 -14.82 -4.65
C PRO A 13 23.71 -15.23 -4.35
N SER A 14 23.55 -16.22 -3.46
CA SER A 14 22.23 -16.64 -2.99
C SER A 14 21.61 -15.58 -2.09
N VAL A 15 20.31 -15.34 -2.24
CA VAL A 15 19.55 -14.34 -1.46
C VAL A 15 18.44 -15.01 -0.67
N VAL A 16 18.35 -14.70 0.61
CA VAL A 16 17.23 -15.09 1.47
C VAL A 16 16.32 -13.86 1.66
N VAL A 17 15.06 -13.97 1.25
CA VAL A 17 14.04 -12.94 1.42
C VAL A 17 13.14 -13.33 2.59
N LEU A 18 13.03 -12.46 3.58
CA LEU A 18 12.27 -12.67 4.82
C LEU A 18 10.93 -11.94 4.74
N GLY A 19 9.84 -12.69 4.74
CA GLY A 19 8.47 -12.19 4.61
C GLY A 19 7.90 -12.33 3.20
N GLY A 20 6.78 -13.03 3.09
CA GLY A 20 6.05 -13.32 1.83
C GLY A 20 4.88 -12.35 1.58
N GLY A 21 4.91 -11.13 2.13
CA GLY A 21 4.01 -10.05 1.77
C GLY A 21 4.34 -9.47 0.38
N ILE A 22 3.56 -8.47 -0.07
CA ILE A 22 3.73 -7.84 -1.40
C ILE A 22 5.17 -7.38 -1.64
N ALA A 23 5.83 -6.79 -0.64
CA ALA A 23 7.21 -6.32 -0.75
C ALA A 23 8.19 -7.48 -0.95
N GLY A 24 8.04 -8.57 -0.17
CA GLY A 24 8.91 -9.74 -0.31
C GLY A 24 8.68 -10.51 -1.61
N ILE A 25 7.43 -10.63 -2.05
CA ILE A 25 7.08 -11.21 -3.37
C ILE A 25 7.75 -10.39 -4.48
N ALA A 26 7.61 -9.06 -4.45
CA ALA A 26 8.23 -8.17 -5.44
C ALA A 26 9.76 -8.30 -5.42
N ALA A 27 10.39 -8.26 -4.23
CA ALA A 27 11.84 -8.41 -4.09
C ALA A 27 12.31 -9.76 -4.67
N ALA A 28 11.63 -10.86 -4.33
CA ALA A 28 11.99 -12.19 -4.82
C ALA A 28 11.89 -12.30 -6.36
N ILE A 29 10.81 -11.75 -6.96
CA ILE A 29 10.62 -11.76 -8.41
C ILE A 29 11.70 -10.92 -9.09
N PHE A 30 11.89 -9.65 -8.68
CA PHE A 30 12.85 -8.76 -9.35
C PHE A 30 14.30 -9.23 -9.20
N LEU A 31 14.69 -9.79 -8.04
CA LEU A 31 16.00 -10.38 -7.85
C LEU A 31 16.19 -11.67 -8.68
N ARG A 32 15.15 -12.51 -8.73
CA ARG A 32 15.19 -13.73 -9.56
C ARG A 32 15.35 -13.39 -11.04
N ASP A 33 14.67 -12.36 -11.53
CA ASP A 33 14.82 -11.86 -12.91
C ASP A 33 16.25 -11.41 -13.23
N GLN A 34 16.92 -10.88 -12.20
CA GLN A 34 18.35 -10.55 -12.30
C GLN A 34 19.26 -11.80 -12.23
N GLY A 35 18.70 -13.00 -12.06
CA GLY A 35 19.43 -14.27 -12.03
C GLY A 35 19.98 -14.67 -10.67
N TYR A 36 19.54 -14.05 -9.56
CA TYR A 36 19.92 -14.48 -8.21
C TYR A 36 19.19 -15.79 -7.83
N PRO A 37 19.87 -16.75 -7.20
CA PRO A 37 19.21 -17.85 -6.50
C PRO A 37 18.47 -17.31 -5.27
N ILE A 38 17.15 -17.60 -5.15
CA ILE A 38 16.30 -17.00 -4.12
C ILE A 38 15.70 -18.09 -3.23
N THR A 39 15.72 -17.85 -1.91
CA THR A 39 14.89 -18.53 -0.91
C THR A 39 13.96 -17.50 -0.27
N LEU A 40 12.65 -17.67 -0.41
CA LEU A 40 11.63 -16.83 0.24
C LEU A 40 11.09 -17.54 1.48
N VAL A 41 11.14 -16.90 2.62
CA VAL A 41 10.70 -17.44 3.91
C VAL A 41 9.47 -16.66 4.40
N GLU A 42 8.37 -17.36 4.67
CA GLU A 42 7.11 -16.77 5.13
C GLU A 42 6.57 -17.53 6.34
N ALA A 43 6.12 -16.77 7.34
CA ALA A 43 5.57 -17.31 8.59
C ALA A 43 4.24 -18.04 8.40
N ARG A 44 3.39 -17.54 7.50
CA ARG A 44 2.08 -18.12 7.21
C ARG A 44 2.20 -19.28 6.19
N ARG A 45 1.13 -20.04 6.08
CA ARG A 45 1.04 -21.13 5.07
C ARG A 45 0.65 -20.63 3.67
N PHE A 46 0.63 -19.31 3.46
CA PHE A 46 0.29 -18.66 2.19
C PHE A 46 1.08 -17.37 2.01
N LEU A 47 1.21 -16.91 0.77
CA LEU A 47 1.82 -15.63 0.41
C LEU A 47 0.75 -14.52 0.35
N GLY A 48 1.20 -13.26 0.35
CA GLY A 48 0.35 -12.06 0.26
C GLY A 48 0.39 -11.20 1.52
N GLY A 49 0.85 -11.73 2.66
CA GLY A 49 0.91 -10.98 3.91
C GLY A 49 -0.47 -10.51 4.36
N ARG A 50 -0.71 -9.20 4.42
CA ARG A 50 -2.01 -8.61 4.78
C ARG A 50 -3.05 -8.65 3.64
N VAL A 51 -2.63 -8.94 2.43
CA VAL A 51 -3.49 -9.08 1.24
C VAL A 51 -3.88 -10.54 1.10
N PHE A 52 -4.95 -10.94 1.78
CA PHE A 52 -5.43 -12.32 1.80
C PHE A 52 -6.95 -12.38 2.03
N SER A 53 -7.55 -13.50 1.65
CA SER A 53 -8.94 -13.85 1.95
C SER A 53 -8.97 -15.03 2.92
N PHE A 54 -10.05 -15.15 3.67
CA PHE A 54 -10.33 -16.28 4.55
C PHE A 54 -11.79 -16.69 4.42
N THR A 55 -12.11 -17.92 4.80
CA THR A 55 -13.50 -18.37 4.84
C THR A 55 -14.08 -18.02 6.20
N ASP A 56 -15.20 -17.29 6.18
CA ASP A 56 -15.99 -17.03 7.37
C ASP A 56 -16.64 -18.33 7.84
N GLU A 57 -16.46 -18.71 9.11
CA GLU A 57 -16.88 -20.00 9.64
C GLU A 57 -18.41 -20.10 9.76
N GLU A 58 -19.11 -18.99 9.98
CA GLU A 58 -20.56 -18.98 10.17
C GLU A 58 -21.31 -19.08 8.83
N THR A 59 -20.85 -18.35 7.82
CA THR A 59 -21.51 -18.24 6.52
C THR A 59 -20.94 -19.19 5.47
N GLY A 60 -19.72 -19.70 5.67
CA GLY A 60 -18.97 -20.46 4.66
C GLY A 60 -18.51 -19.61 3.47
N VAL A 61 -18.70 -18.30 3.51
CA VAL A 61 -18.34 -17.37 2.43
C VAL A 61 -16.87 -16.96 2.55
N SER A 62 -16.17 -16.92 1.42
CA SER A 62 -14.81 -16.34 1.38
C SER A 62 -14.91 -14.82 1.46
N VAL A 63 -14.23 -14.24 2.44
CA VAL A 63 -14.15 -12.80 2.67
C VAL A 63 -12.70 -12.32 2.69
N ASP A 64 -12.48 -11.09 2.25
CA ASP A 64 -11.16 -10.47 2.29
C ASP A 64 -10.84 -9.97 3.70
N ASN A 65 -9.57 -9.97 4.09
CA ASN A 65 -9.07 -9.37 5.34
C ASN A 65 -9.42 -7.87 5.45
N GLY A 66 -9.87 -7.27 4.39
CA GLY A 66 -10.36 -5.90 4.25
C GLY A 66 -10.35 -5.51 2.78
N GLN A 67 -11.02 -4.41 2.44
CA GLN A 67 -10.98 -3.92 1.08
C GLN A 67 -9.61 -3.31 0.79
N HIS A 68 -8.91 -3.85 -0.19
CA HIS A 68 -7.69 -3.27 -0.73
C HIS A 68 -7.98 -2.55 -2.04
N VAL A 69 -7.52 -1.31 -2.12
CA VAL A 69 -7.56 -0.49 -3.33
C VAL A 69 -6.16 0.00 -3.66
N PHE A 70 -5.93 0.32 -4.93
CA PHE A 70 -4.74 1.03 -5.36
C PHE A 70 -5.13 2.17 -6.29
N LEU A 71 -4.22 3.10 -6.50
CA LEU A 71 -4.41 4.19 -7.45
C LEU A 71 -3.59 3.97 -8.71
N GLY A 72 -4.00 4.57 -9.82
CA GLY A 72 -3.27 4.51 -11.08
C GLY A 72 -1.81 4.97 -10.99
N CYS A 73 -1.46 5.78 -9.98
CA CYS A 73 -0.08 6.18 -9.68
C CYS A 73 0.77 5.07 -9.04
N CYS A 74 0.18 3.95 -8.58
CA CYS A 74 0.89 2.82 -7.99
C CYS A 74 1.55 1.95 -9.08
N THR A 75 2.42 2.55 -9.88
CA THR A 75 2.98 1.94 -11.11
C THR A 75 3.77 0.65 -10.84
N TYR A 76 4.51 0.57 -9.74
CA TYR A 76 5.24 -0.65 -9.37
C TYR A 76 4.32 -1.80 -8.97
N PHE A 77 3.20 -1.50 -8.29
CA PHE A 77 2.20 -2.50 -7.98
C PHE A 77 1.51 -3.02 -9.25
N ILE A 78 1.15 -2.12 -10.17
CA ILE A 78 0.59 -2.48 -11.47
C ILE A 78 1.59 -3.34 -12.29
N GLN A 79 2.88 -3.00 -12.25
CA GLN A 79 3.92 -3.83 -12.89
C GLN A 79 4.00 -5.21 -12.26
N LEU A 80 3.92 -5.32 -10.93
CA LEU A 80 3.89 -6.61 -10.24
C LEU A 80 2.68 -7.46 -10.69
N LEU A 81 1.47 -6.89 -10.74
CA LEU A 81 0.27 -7.59 -11.21
C LEU A 81 0.42 -8.09 -12.66
N LYS A 82 0.98 -7.26 -13.54
CA LYS A 82 1.28 -7.65 -14.93
C LYS A 82 2.32 -8.76 -14.99
N ARG A 83 3.35 -8.71 -14.15
CA ARG A 83 4.39 -9.72 -14.07
C ARG A 83 3.86 -11.07 -13.61
N LEU A 84 2.95 -11.06 -12.65
CA LEU A 84 2.24 -12.25 -12.17
C LEU A 84 1.19 -12.77 -13.18
N GLY A 85 0.87 -12.02 -14.23
CA GLY A 85 -0.16 -12.38 -15.21
C GLY A 85 -1.59 -12.27 -14.71
N VAL A 86 -1.81 -11.48 -13.62
CA VAL A 86 -3.11 -11.36 -12.94
C VAL A 86 -3.76 -9.99 -13.08
N PHE A 87 -3.18 -9.09 -13.86
CA PHE A 87 -3.72 -7.72 -13.98
C PHE A 87 -5.17 -7.69 -14.48
N GLN A 88 -5.60 -8.67 -15.29
CA GLN A 88 -6.99 -8.79 -15.78
C GLN A 88 -8.00 -9.17 -14.70
N GLN A 89 -7.55 -9.70 -13.56
CA GLN A 89 -8.37 -10.00 -12.37
C GLN A 89 -8.57 -8.76 -11.49
N TRP A 90 -8.00 -7.63 -11.90
CA TRP A 90 -8.09 -6.35 -11.22
C TRP A 90 -8.82 -5.35 -12.09
N TYR A 91 -9.82 -4.71 -11.53
CA TYR A 91 -10.48 -3.58 -12.17
C TYR A 91 -9.66 -2.32 -11.89
N LEU A 92 -9.53 -1.46 -12.89
CA LEU A 92 -9.03 -0.10 -12.75
C LEU A 92 -10.03 0.83 -13.42
N GLN A 93 -10.51 1.82 -12.69
CA GLN A 93 -11.45 2.79 -13.25
C GLN A 93 -10.88 3.41 -14.52
N PRO A 94 -11.68 3.52 -15.60
CA PRO A 94 -11.24 4.20 -16.82
C PRO A 94 -11.06 5.71 -16.60
N ARG A 95 -11.65 6.23 -15.54
CA ARG A 95 -11.56 7.61 -15.09
C ARG A 95 -11.98 7.71 -13.64
N TRP A 96 -11.22 8.44 -12.84
CA TRP A 96 -11.51 8.66 -11.42
C TRP A 96 -12.93 9.18 -11.19
N ARG A 97 -13.66 8.49 -10.34
CA ARG A 97 -15.01 8.83 -9.92
C ARG A 97 -15.23 8.34 -8.48
N LEU A 98 -15.67 9.25 -7.62
CA LEU A 98 -15.98 8.97 -6.22
C LEU A 98 -17.29 9.66 -5.84
N LYS A 99 -18.29 8.86 -5.47
CA LYS A 99 -19.52 9.35 -4.84
C LYS A 99 -19.26 9.56 -3.36
N VAL A 100 -19.66 10.70 -2.84
CA VAL A 100 -19.51 11.08 -1.43
C VAL A 100 -20.89 11.40 -0.86
N LEU A 101 -21.21 10.79 0.27
CA LEU A 101 -22.46 10.99 0.98
C LEU A 101 -22.19 11.65 2.34
N ASP A 102 -23.04 12.55 2.77
CA ASP A 102 -23.06 12.99 4.16
C ASP A 102 -24.07 12.16 4.99
N ARG A 103 -24.08 12.41 6.29
CA ARG A 103 -24.98 11.71 7.22
C ARG A 103 -26.47 11.94 6.91
N ALA A 104 -26.83 13.03 6.24
CA ALA A 104 -28.19 13.33 5.83
C ALA A 104 -28.59 12.69 4.48
N GLY A 105 -27.65 11.97 3.85
CA GLY A 105 -27.84 11.36 2.54
C GLY A 105 -27.63 12.32 1.36
N LYS A 106 -27.15 13.54 1.57
CA LYS A 106 -26.82 14.45 0.48
C LYS A 106 -25.62 13.91 -0.29
N ALA A 107 -25.79 13.72 -1.59
CA ALA A 107 -24.78 13.17 -2.47
C ALA A 107 -23.94 14.26 -3.14
N GLY A 108 -22.63 14.03 -3.21
CA GLY A 108 -21.67 14.75 -4.04
C GLY A 108 -20.93 13.79 -4.96
N LEU A 109 -20.51 14.25 -6.12
CA LEU A 109 -19.70 13.48 -7.05
C LEU A 109 -18.38 14.20 -7.29
N LEU A 110 -17.29 13.53 -6.97
CA LEU A 110 -15.96 13.92 -7.39
C LEU A 110 -15.58 13.06 -8.60
N ALA A 111 -15.39 13.68 -9.76
CA ALA A 111 -15.03 12.95 -10.98
C ALA A 111 -14.05 13.78 -11.82
N ALA A 112 -13.05 13.11 -12.38
CA ALA A 112 -12.10 13.75 -13.28
C ALA A 112 -12.77 14.13 -14.60
N ALA A 113 -12.59 15.37 -15.04
CA ALA A 113 -13.04 15.84 -16.34
C ALA A 113 -12.05 15.43 -17.46
N PRO A 114 -12.44 15.46 -18.74
CA PRO A 114 -11.55 15.19 -19.87
C PRO A 114 -10.58 16.34 -20.16
N LEU A 115 -9.91 16.84 -19.13
CA LEU A 115 -8.94 17.93 -19.15
C LEU A 115 -7.55 17.40 -18.75
N PRO A 116 -6.45 18.06 -19.15
CA PRO A 116 -5.12 17.70 -18.65
C PRO A 116 -4.98 17.95 -17.15
N ALA A 117 -4.09 17.21 -16.48
CA ALA A 117 -3.77 17.45 -15.08
C ALA A 117 -3.06 18.82 -14.92
N PRO A 118 -3.32 19.56 -13.85
CA PRO A 118 -4.25 19.26 -12.73
C PRO A 118 -5.69 19.76 -12.96
N PHE A 119 -6.01 20.37 -14.11
CA PHE A 119 -7.30 21.00 -14.39
C PHE A 119 -8.47 20.01 -14.45
N HIS A 120 -8.20 18.71 -14.66
CA HIS A 120 -9.21 17.67 -14.68
C HIS A 120 -10.03 17.55 -13.37
N LEU A 121 -9.50 18.04 -12.24
CA LEU A 121 -10.17 18.02 -10.94
C LEU A 121 -11.02 19.28 -10.68
N LEU A 122 -10.81 20.34 -11.44
CA LEU A 122 -11.46 21.64 -11.19
C LEU A 122 -12.98 21.57 -11.26
N PRO A 123 -13.61 20.96 -12.30
CA PRO A 123 -15.07 20.85 -12.33
C PRO A 123 -15.64 20.07 -11.12
N ALA A 124 -14.97 19.00 -10.68
CA ALA A 124 -15.36 18.25 -9.51
C ALA A 124 -15.34 19.12 -8.24
N LEU A 125 -14.28 19.87 -8.02
CA LEU A 125 -14.18 20.79 -6.88
C LEU A 125 -15.30 21.87 -6.92
N LEU A 126 -15.55 22.47 -8.08
CA LEU A 126 -16.55 23.52 -8.22
C LEU A 126 -17.97 23.02 -7.95
N THR A 127 -18.29 21.80 -8.34
CA THR A 127 -19.63 21.18 -8.14
C THR A 127 -19.77 20.45 -6.81
N TYR A 128 -18.70 20.24 -6.06
CA TYR A 128 -18.73 19.48 -4.80
C TYR A 128 -19.58 20.19 -3.73
N PRO A 129 -20.69 19.54 -3.25
CA PRO A 129 -21.69 20.23 -2.44
C PRO A 129 -21.37 20.32 -0.95
N HIS A 130 -20.35 19.58 -0.47
CA HIS A 130 -20.05 19.47 0.98
C HIS A 130 -19.08 20.54 1.49
N VAL A 131 -18.52 21.38 0.61
CA VAL A 131 -17.70 22.55 0.98
C VAL A 131 -18.25 23.82 0.36
N GLY A 132 -18.19 24.93 1.12
CA GLY A 132 -18.66 26.23 0.69
C GLY A 132 -17.77 26.87 -0.38
N TRP A 133 -18.28 27.90 -1.09
CA TRP A 133 -17.53 28.59 -2.15
C TRP A 133 -16.21 29.20 -1.68
N GLY A 134 -16.21 29.82 -0.48
CA GLY A 134 -14.98 30.37 0.10
C GLY A 134 -13.90 29.30 0.33
N ASP A 135 -14.32 28.11 0.75
CA ASP A 135 -13.42 26.98 0.96
C ASP A 135 -12.91 26.39 -0.38
N LYS A 136 -13.74 26.35 -1.42
CA LYS A 136 -13.32 25.91 -2.75
C LYS A 136 -12.17 26.77 -3.29
N VAL A 137 -12.24 28.09 -3.11
CA VAL A 137 -11.16 29.01 -3.51
C VAL A 137 -9.88 28.74 -2.69
N ARG A 138 -10.01 28.56 -1.37
CA ARG A 138 -8.88 28.25 -0.50
C ARG A 138 -8.25 26.89 -0.85
N VAL A 139 -9.08 25.88 -1.10
CA VAL A 139 -8.63 24.54 -1.53
C VAL A 139 -7.87 24.62 -2.85
N LEU A 140 -8.40 25.36 -3.84
CA LEU A 140 -7.71 25.56 -5.12
C LEU A 140 -6.34 26.21 -4.92
N ALA A 141 -6.25 27.25 -4.11
CA ALA A 141 -4.99 27.92 -3.80
C ALA A 141 -3.99 26.96 -3.12
N ALA A 142 -4.46 26.15 -2.16
CA ALA A 142 -3.62 25.18 -1.49
C ALA A 142 -3.18 24.02 -2.42
N LEU A 143 -4.04 23.55 -3.33
CA LEU A 143 -3.66 22.55 -4.35
C LEU A 143 -2.59 23.08 -5.29
N VAL A 144 -2.70 24.35 -5.73
CA VAL A 144 -1.65 25.01 -6.52
C VAL A 144 -0.35 25.07 -5.72
N ARG A 145 -0.42 25.47 -4.45
CA ARG A 145 0.76 25.50 -3.58
C ARG A 145 1.36 24.11 -3.40
N ALA A 146 0.53 23.10 -3.09
CA ALA A 146 0.96 21.71 -2.95
C ALA A 146 1.70 21.21 -4.19
N ARG A 147 1.22 21.55 -5.39
CA ARG A 147 1.83 21.14 -6.68
C ARG A 147 3.29 21.56 -6.82
N PHE A 148 3.65 22.73 -6.28
CA PHE A 148 4.97 23.34 -6.42
C PHE A 148 5.82 23.29 -5.13
N THR A 149 5.31 22.74 -4.03
CA THR A 149 6.08 22.54 -2.80
C THR A 149 7.04 21.36 -2.99
N ASP A 150 8.32 21.57 -2.70
CA ASP A 150 9.27 20.48 -2.58
C ASP A 150 9.01 19.75 -1.25
N ARG A 151 8.40 18.56 -1.35
CA ARG A 151 8.02 17.74 -0.18
C ARG A 151 9.21 17.15 0.58
N HIS A 152 10.41 17.16 -0.02
CA HIS A 152 11.62 16.58 0.59
C HIS A 152 12.33 17.55 1.54
N GLN A 153 11.78 18.74 1.77
CA GLN A 153 12.32 19.68 2.75
C GLN A 153 12.18 19.10 4.17
N PRO A 154 13.26 19.02 4.97
CA PRO A 154 13.25 18.33 6.27
C PRO A 154 12.16 18.81 7.23
N HIS A 155 11.86 20.10 7.27
CA HIS A 155 10.82 20.66 8.17
C HIS A 155 9.41 20.12 7.88
N LEU A 156 9.15 19.58 6.67
CA LEU A 156 7.85 18.99 6.32
C LEU A 156 7.65 17.59 6.91
N GLU A 157 8.70 16.93 7.38
CA GLU A 157 8.60 15.72 8.20
C GLU A 157 8.29 16.03 9.67
N GLU A 158 8.61 17.25 10.14
CA GLU A 158 8.46 17.65 11.54
C GLU A 158 7.08 18.24 11.85
N ILE A 159 6.35 18.72 10.83
CA ILE A 159 5.00 19.27 10.97
C ILE A 159 3.96 18.31 10.42
N SER A 160 2.74 18.34 11.00
CA SER A 160 1.64 17.56 10.45
C SER A 160 1.09 18.21 9.16
N PHE A 161 0.44 17.38 8.33
CA PHE A 161 -0.24 17.90 7.14
C PHE A 161 -1.36 18.88 7.49
N TYR A 162 -2.02 18.67 8.63
CA TYR A 162 -2.98 19.64 9.18
C TYR A 162 -2.35 21.00 9.43
N GLN A 163 -1.16 21.06 10.07
CA GLN A 163 -0.45 22.32 10.32
C GLN A 163 -0.11 23.01 8.99
N TRP A 164 0.39 22.25 8.00
CA TRP A 164 0.63 22.78 6.67
C TRP A 164 -0.65 23.34 6.04
N LEU A 165 -1.76 22.63 6.10
CA LEU A 165 -3.06 23.07 5.60
C LEU A 165 -3.54 24.36 6.30
N LYS A 166 -3.40 24.46 7.61
CA LYS A 166 -3.77 25.66 8.38
C LYS A 166 -2.92 26.86 7.99
N GLN A 167 -1.61 26.68 7.80
CA GLN A 167 -0.70 27.75 7.31
C GLN A 167 -1.11 28.24 5.92
N HIS A 168 -1.79 27.41 5.12
CA HIS A 168 -2.30 27.76 3.79
C HIS A 168 -3.81 28.07 3.79
N GLY A 169 -4.35 28.51 4.94
CA GLY A 169 -5.68 29.06 5.07
C GLY A 169 -6.83 28.08 4.96
N GLN A 170 -6.58 26.77 5.15
CA GLN A 170 -7.65 25.79 5.11
C GLN A 170 -8.52 25.83 6.37
N THR A 171 -9.83 25.70 6.18
CA THR A 171 -10.81 25.62 7.28
C THR A 171 -10.95 24.20 7.78
N GLU A 172 -11.46 24.03 9.01
CA GLU A 172 -11.76 22.71 9.57
C GLU A 172 -12.75 21.95 8.67
N ALA A 173 -13.74 22.64 8.11
CA ALA A 173 -14.72 22.03 7.22
C ALA A 173 -14.08 21.50 5.93
N ALA A 174 -13.17 22.27 5.32
CA ALA A 174 -12.45 21.83 4.13
C ALA A 174 -11.52 20.65 4.45
N ILE A 175 -10.85 20.68 5.61
CA ILE A 175 -9.96 19.59 6.05
C ILE A 175 -10.78 18.29 6.22
N ALA A 176 -11.83 18.32 7.01
CA ALA A 176 -12.62 17.12 7.31
C ALA A 176 -13.37 16.56 6.09
N LYS A 177 -13.88 17.43 5.20
CA LYS A 177 -14.80 17.03 4.12
C LYS A 177 -14.13 16.82 2.77
N LEU A 178 -12.85 17.21 2.63
CA LEU A 178 -12.15 17.07 1.35
C LEU A 178 -10.72 16.55 1.52
N TRP A 179 -9.91 17.12 2.41
CA TRP A 179 -8.52 16.70 2.56
C TRP A 179 -8.45 15.33 3.24
N ASP A 180 -9.12 15.13 4.37
CA ASP A 180 -9.16 13.84 5.07
C ASP A 180 -9.89 12.75 4.28
N LEU A 181 -10.84 13.11 3.40
CA LEU A 181 -11.49 12.18 2.48
C LEU A 181 -10.48 11.42 1.60
N VAL A 182 -9.34 12.05 1.31
CA VAL A 182 -8.24 11.47 0.53
C VAL A 182 -7.13 10.93 1.43
N ILE A 183 -6.76 11.66 2.48
CA ILE A 183 -5.64 11.29 3.36
C ILE A 183 -5.94 10.02 4.14
N VAL A 184 -7.11 9.94 4.78
CA VAL A 184 -7.43 8.80 5.65
C VAL A 184 -7.39 7.45 4.92
N PRO A 185 -8.02 7.25 3.75
CA PRO A 185 -7.94 5.97 3.06
C PRO A 185 -6.55 5.69 2.45
N SER A 186 -5.72 6.72 2.26
CA SER A 186 -4.39 6.59 1.65
C SER A 186 -3.29 6.30 2.68
N LEU A 187 -3.37 6.88 3.88
CA LEU A 187 -2.34 6.82 4.91
C LEU A 187 -2.83 6.18 6.22
N ASN A 188 -4.11 5.80 6.29
CA ASN A 188 -4.78 5.19 7.45
C ASN A 188 -4.78 6.07 8.71
N ASP A 189 -4.62 7.38 8.52
CA ASP A 189 -4.69 8.34 9.61
C ASP A 189 -5.14 9.72 9.11
N HIS A 190 -5.55 10.59 10.03
CA HIS A 190 -6.00 11.94 9.72
C HIS A 190 -4.83 12.89 9.41
N ALA A 191 -5.13 13.99 8.72
CA ALA A 191 -4.14 15.04 8.41
C ALA A 191 -3.42 15.59 9.66
N ARG A 192 -4.00 15.42 10.86
CA ARG A 192 -3.40 15.85 12.14
C ARG A 192 -2.21 14.98 12.56
N GLU A 193 -2.20 13.71 12.18
CA GLU A 193 -1.23 12.71 12.62
C GLU A 193 -0.16 12.42 11.55
N VAL A 194 -0.50 12.58 10.27
CA VAL A 194 0.45 12.33 9.17
C VAL A 194 1.36 13.54 8.93
N SER A 195 2.62 13.30 8.56
CA SER A 195 3.55 14.39 8.21
C SER A 195 3.10 15.17 6.97
N ALA A 196 3.49 16.44 6.89
CA ALA A 196 3.18 17.28 5.74
C ALA A 196 3.82 16.72 4.46
N SER A 197 5.01 16.16 4.53
CA SER A 197 5.70 15.48 3.43
C SER A 197 4.85 14.35 2.85
N MET A 198 4.33 13.46 3.69
CA MET A 198 3.49 12.33 3.26
C MET A 198 2.13 12.80 2.73
N GLY A 199 1.49 13.77 3.40
CA GLY A 199 0.25 14.37 2.90
C GLY A 199 0.42 14.99 1.51
N LEU A 200 1.47 15.78 1.31
CA LEU A 200 1.81 16.38 0.02
C LEU A 200 2.08 15.30 -1.04
N MET A 201 2.78 14.22 -0.69
CA MET A 201 3.04 13.10 -1.61
C MET A 201 1.73 12.54 -2.18
N ILE A 202 0.73 12.29 -1.33
CA ILE A 202 -0.56 11.74 -1.79
C ILE A 202 -1.21 12.67 -2.82
N PHE A 203 -1.24 13.96 -2.57
CA PHE A 203 -1.84 14.90 -3.52
C PHE A 203 -0.98 15.08 -4.78
N GLN A 204 0.33 15.20 -4.65
CA GLN A 204 1.23 15.37 -5.79
C GLN A 204 1.19 14.17 -6.74
N GLU A 205 1.40 12.96 -6.21
CA GLU A 205 1.48 11.74 -7.03
C GLU A 205 0.10 11.21 -7.43
N GLY A 206 -0.85 11.23 -6.47
CA GLY A 206 -2.17 10.63 -6.67
C GLY A 206 -3.12 11.49 -7.49
N LEU A 207 -3.16 12.81 -7.27
CA LEU A 207 -4.17 13.66 -7.88
C LEU A 207 -3.63 14.68 -8.89
N LEU A 208 -2.44 15.26 -8.64
CA LEU A 208 -1.96 16.43 -9.39
C LEU A 208 -0.98 16.09 -10.50
N ARG A 209 -0.41 14.87 -10.51
CA ARG A 209 0.66 14.48 -11.45
C ARG A 209 0.13 14.21 -12.85
N ALA A 210 -0.84 13.34 -12.98
CA ALA A 210 -1.39 12.94 -14.26
C ALA A 210 -2.90 12.64 -14.16
N ARG A 211 -3.59 12.68 -15.29
CA ARG A 211 -5.05 12.50 -15.35
C ARG A 211 -5.53 11.16 -14.78
N HIS A 212 -4.77 10.09 -14.97
CA HIS A 212 -5.12 8.74 -14.56
C HIS A 212 -4.44 8.32 -13.24
N SER A 213 -3.72 9.23 -12.58
CA SER A 213 -3.04 8.91 -11.32
C SER A 213 -3.99 8.55 -10.19
N ALA A 214 -5.17 9.16 -10.16
CA ALA A 214 -6.19 8.97 -9.13
C ALA A 214 -7.17 7.82 -9.44
N ASP A 215 -7.12 7.20 -10.61
CA ASP A 215 -8.04 6.14 -10.98
C ASP A 215 -7.95 5.01 -9.96
N VAL A 216 -9.10 4.64 -9.37
CA VAL A 216 -9.16 3.64 -8.30
C VAL A 216 -9.20 2.24 -8.90
N GLY A 217 -8.31 1.38 -8.42
CA GLY A 217 -8.29 -0.04 -8.78
C GLY A 217 -8.52 -0.95 -7.57
N TYR A 218 -9.12 -2.10 -7.81
CA TYR A 218 -9.41 -3.13 -6.81
C TYR A 218 -9.46 -4.52 -7.45
N ALA A 219 -9.29 -5.57 -6.63
CA ALA A 219 -9.43 -6.93 -7.09
C ALA A 219 -10.91 -7.22 -7.43
N ALA A 220 -11.16 -7.80 -8.60
CA ALA A 220 -12.49 -8.28 -9.03
C ALA A 220 -12.81 -9.69 -8.50
N GLU A 221 -11.85 -10.32 -7.85
CA GLU A 221 -11.95 -11.60 -7.16
C GLU A 221 -11.48 -11.43 -5.70
N GLY A 222 -11.47 -12.52 -4.91
CA GLY A 222 -10.86 -12.49 -3.57
C GLY A 222 -9.35 -12.21 -3.65
N LEU A 223 -8.80 -11.59 -2.59
CA LEU A 223 -7.39 -11.16 -2.57
C LEU A 223 -6.39 -12.33 -2.65
N SER A 224 -6.71 -13.48 -2.02
CA SER A 224 -5.83 -14.65 -2.08
C SER A 224 -5.68 -15.21 -3.50
N PRO A 225 -6.76 -15.47 -4.27
CA PRO A 225 -6.64 -15.88 -5.66
C PRO A 225 -6.07 -14.77 -6.56
N ALA A 226 -6.28 -13.49 -6.23
CA ALA A 226 -5.80 -12.37 -7.03
C ALA A 226 -4.28 -12.10 -6.88
N ILE A 227 -3.63 -12.54 -5.79
CA ILE A 227 -2.19 -12.28 -5.56
C ILE A 227 -1.45 -13.48 -4.95
N GLY A 228 -1.89 -14.00 -3.81
CA GLY A 228 -1.09 -14.95 -3.01
C GLY A 228 -0.75 -16.22 -3.75
N GLU A 229 -1.74 -16.88 -4.32
CA GLU A 229 -1.60 -18.11 -5.05
C GLU A 229 -0.86 -17.94 -6.40
N PRO A 230 -1.19 -16.92 -7.23
CA PRO A 230 -0.43 -16.64 -8.44
C PRO A 230 1.03 -16.31 -8.16
N ALA A 231 1.33 -15.54 -7.11
CA ALA A 231 2.70 -15.23 -6.71
C ALA A 231 3.49 -16.50 -6.35
N ARG A 232 2.88 -17.40 -5.56
CA ARG A 232 3.50 -18.67 -5.21
C ARG A 232 3.83 -19.47 -6.45
N ARG A 233 2.86 -19.70 -7.35
CA ARG A 233 3.06 -20.45 -8.59
C ARG A 233 4.14 -19.83 -9.48
N HIS A 234 4.14 -18.50 -9.61
CA HIS A 234 5.13 -17.78 -10.40
C HIS A 234 6.55 -17.95 -9.84
N LEU A 235 6.73 -17.81 -8.53
CA LEU A 235 8.01 -17.94 -7.86
C LEU A 235 8.54 -19.39 -7.94
N GLU A 236 7.70 -20.38 -7.66
CA GLU A 236 8.07 -21.79 -7.74
C GLU A 236 8.45 -22.20 -9.19
N ALA A 237 7.68 -21.75 -10.19
CA ALA A 237 7.99 -21.98 -11.61
C ALA A 237 9.31 -21.30 -12.05
N ALA A 238 9.66 -20.17 -11.43
CA ALA A 238 10.94 -19.51 -11.66
C ALA A 238 12.11 -20.15 -10.90
N GLY A 239 11.87 -21.22 -10.14
CA GLY A 239 12.91 -21.92 -9.36
C GLY A 239 13.29 -21.23 -8.06
N VAL A 240 12.41 -20.40 -7.51
CA VAL A 240 12.55 -19.84 -6.16
C VAL A 240 12.14 -20.90 -5.13
N GLN A 241 12.95 -21.07 -4.09
CA GLN A 241 12.57 -21.92 -2.95
C GLN A 241 11.59 -21.14 -2.05
N VAL A 242 10.31 -21.51 -2.07
CA VAL A 242 9.29 -20.90 -1.21
C VAL A 242 9.09 -21.74 0.04
N ARG A 243 9.41 -21.18 1.21
CA ARG A 243 9.27 -21.82 2.52
C ARG A 243 8.14 -21.16 3.29
N LEU A 244 6.99 -21.81 3.30
CA LEU A 244 5.80 -21.41 4.04
C LEU A 244 5.76 -22.04 5.43
N GLY A 245 5.02 -21.41 6.37
CA GLY A 245 4.91 -21.91 7.73
C GLY A 245 6.24 -21.86 8.51
N SER A 246 7.15 -20.97 8.10
CA SER A 246 8.51 -20.86 8.64
C SER A 246 8.75 -19.48 9.23
N PRO A 247 8.12 -19.14 10.39
CA PRO A 247 8.32 -17.84 11.03
C PRO A 247 9.78 -17.65 11.42
N VAL A 248 10.35 -16.52 11.01
CA VAL A 248 11.72 -16.13 11.40
C VAL A 248 11.71 -15.74 12.87
N GLN A 249 12.52 -16.42 13.66
CA GLN A 249 12.65 -16.20 15.09
C GLN A 249 13.86 -15.33 15.44
N ARG A 250 14.97 -15.53 14.73
CA ARG A 250 16.22 -14.84 15.02
C ARG A 250 17.09 -14.68 13.78
N ILE A 251 17.72 -13.53 13.67
CA ILE A 251 18.77 -13.25 12.67
C ILE A 251 20.12 -13.45 13.33
N LEU A 252 20.97 -14.27 12.70
CA LEU A 252 22.33 -14.54 13.14
C LEU A 252 23.28 -13.54 12.49
N ILE A 253 24.06 -12.84 13.31
CA ILE A 253 25.02 -11.84 12.86
C ILE A 253 26.40 -12.19 13.47
N ASP A 254 27.40 -12.18 12.63
CA ASP A 254 28.81 -12.37 12.99
C ASP A 254 29.64 -11.32 12.24
N GLU A 255 30.55 -10.64 12.95
CA GLU A 255 31.42 -9.59 12.39
C GLU A 255 30.67 -8.60 11.46
N GLU A 256 29.54 -8.07 11.91
CA GLU A 256 28.68 -7.12 11.16
C GLU A 256 28.00 -7.71 9.89
N ARG A 257 28.03 -9.02 9.72
CA ARG A 257 27.40 -9.70 8.59
C ARG A 257 26.29 -10.63 9.06
N VAL A 258 25.19 -10.65 8.31
CA VAL A 258 24.17 -11.68 8.51
C VAL A 258 24.69 -13.01 7.94
N ILE A 259 24.81 -14.01 8.81
CA ILE A 259 25.30 -15.35 8.46
C ILE A 259 24.18 -16.38 8.33
N GLY A 260 22.99 -16.07 8.81
CA GLY A 260 21.84 -16.97 8.74
C GLY A 260 20.60 -16.39 9.42
N VAL A 261 19.49 -17.08 9.26
CA VAL A 261 18.25 -16.83 10.00
C VAL A 261 17.74 -18.13 10.58
N VAL A 262 17.29 -18.11 11.82
CA VAL A 262 16.71 -19.26 12.52
C VAL A 262 15.20 -19.18 12.44
N ALA A 263 14.58 -20.20 11.85
CA ALA A 263 13.14 -20.38 11.85
C ALA A 263 12.66 -20.90 13.22
N ALA A 264 11.37 -20.76 13.53
CA ALA A 264 10.77 -21.29 14.77
C ALA A 264 10.90 -22.81 14.91
N SER A 265 11.11 -23.55 13.83
CA SER A 265 11.43 -24.97 13.83
C SER A 265 12.83 -25.31 14.39
N GLY A 266 13.68 -24.29 14.60
CA GLY A 266 15.09 -24.46 14.92
C GLY A 266 16.01 -24.60 13.71
N GLU A 267 15.45 -24.70 12.50
CA GLU A 267 16.24 -24.77 11.27
C GLU A 267 16.96 -23.46 11.00
N THR A 268 18.23 -23.51 10.61
CA THR A 268 19.01 -22.37 10.16
C THR A 268 18.98 -22.30 8.64
N ILE A 269 18.50 -21.19 8.11
CA ILE A 269 18.45 -20.88 6.68
C ILE A 269 19.60 -19.94 6.34
N THR A 270 20.45 -20.31 5.43
CA THR A 270 21.65 -19.54 5.07
C THR A 270 21.58 -19.02 3.64
N GLY A 271 22.22 -17.90 3.41
CA GLY A 271 22.43 -17.27 2.11
C GLY A 271 23.62 -16.32 2.18
N GLN A 272 24.02 -15.78 1.03
CA GLN A 272 25.10 -14.78 0.96
C GLN A 272 24.60 -13.36 1.13
N LEU A 273 23.31 -13.12 0.82
CA LEU A 273 22.62 -11.85 0.99
C LEU A 273 21.25 -12.10 1.65
N TYR A 274 20.78 -11.10 2.39
CA TYR A 274 19.48 -11.15 3.08
C TYR A 274 18.70 -9.89 2.80
N VAL A 275 17.42 -10.05 2.50
CA VAL A 275 16.47 -8.94 2.29
C VAL A 275 15.33 -9.11 3.26
N SER A 276 15.15 -8.16 4.18
CA SER A 276 14.01 -8.17 5.10
C SER A 276 12.84 -7.40 4.50
N ALA A 277 11.72 -8.09 4.35
CA ALA A 277 10.39 -7.56 4.07
C ALA A 277 9.43 -7.84 5.25
N LEU A 278 9.98 -8.04 6.44
CA LEU A 278 9.22 -8.21 7.68
C LEU A 278 8.61 -6.87 8.11
N PRO A 279 7.48 -6.90 8.82
CA PRO A 279 6.99 -5.71 9.52
C PRO A 279 8.06 -5.17 10.49
N PRO A 280 8.08 -3.85 10.78
CA PRO A 280 9.10 -3.25 11.66
C PRO A 280 9.26 -3.97 13.01
N GLN A 281 8.15 -4.31 13.68
CA GLN A 281 8.17 -5.03 14.95
C GLN A 281 8.72 -6.45 14.81
N GLY A 282 8.37 -7.15 13.73
CA GLY A 282 8.88 -8.49 13.44
C GLY A 282 10.38 -8.50 13.15
N LEU A 283 10.86 -7.49 12.41
CA LEU A 283 12.30 -7.32 12.20
C LEU A 283 13.01 -7.01 13.52
N TRP A 284 12.48 -6.07 14.32
CA TRP A 284 13.03 -5.71 15.61
C TRP A 284 13.19 -6.93 16.51
N GLN A 285 12.15 -7.75 16.66
CA GLN A 285 12.17 -8.95 17.51
C GLN A 285 13.18 -10.01 17.04
N ALA A 286 13.43 -10.08 15.73
CA ALA A 286 14.36 -11.05 15.14
C ALA A 286 15.84 -10.62 15.23
N LEU A 287 16.12 -9.33 15.45
CA LEU A 287 17.47 -8.80 15.54
C LEU A 287 18.11 -9.10 16.92
N PRO A 288 19.42 -9.40 17.00
CA PRO A 288 20.13 -9.54 18.26
C PRO A 288 20.25 -8.19 18.99
N GLU A 289 20.25 -8.22 20.34
CA GLU A 289 20.27 -7.01 21.19
C GLU A 289 21.34 -5.97 20.81
N PRO A 290 22.61 -6.33 20.52
CA PRO A 290 23.62 -5.32 20.15
C PRO A 290 23.24 -4.53 18.89
N VAL A 291 22.54 -5.17 17.94
CA VAL A 291 22.10 -4.54 16.68
C VAL A 291 20.83 -3.71 16.88
N GLN A 292 19.93 -4.16 17.75
CA GLN A 292 18.74 -3.39 18.14
C GLN A 292 19.12 -2.01 18.70
N GLY A 293 20.25 -1.91 19.45
CA GLY A 293 20.75 -0.66 20.00
C GLY A 293 21.36 0.32 18.99
N LEU A 294 21.63 -0.09 17.75
CA LEU A 294 22.14 0.80 16.74
C LEU A 294 21.11 1.88 16.35
N PRO A 295 21.52 3.15 16.16
CA PRO A 295 20.60 4.27 15.89
C PRO A 295 19.63 3.99 14.73
N PHE A 296 20.09 3.32 13.68
CA PHE A 296 19.29 2.96 12.53
C PHE A 296 18.11 2.02 12.91
N PHE A 297 18.39 0.98 13.68
CA PHE A 297 17.37 -0.01 14.06
C PHE A 297 16.52 0.43 15.26
N ALA A 298 17.05 1.25 16.16
CA ALA A 298 16.30 1.83 17.28
C ALA A 298 15.05 2.60 16.81
N GLY A 299 15.10 3.16 15.60
CA GLY A 299 13.96 3.82 14.96
C GLY A 299 12.76 2.90 14.73
N LEU A 300 12.96 1.59 14.57
CA LEU A 300 11.87 0.63 14.32
C LEU A 300 10.87 0.55 15.47
N GLN A 301 11.31 0.74 16.72
CA GLN A 301 10.43 0.74 17.90
C GLN A 301 9.47 1.94 17.93
N ARG A 302 9.82 3.05 17.29
CA ARG A 302 9.00 4.26 17.24
C ARG A 302 7.94 4.23 16.16
N LEU A 303 8.00 3.22 15.27
CA LEU A 303 6.99 3.04 14.22
C LEU A 303 5.75 2.41 14.83
N GLU A 304 4.71 3.19 14.91
CA GLU A 304 3.39 2.77 15.35
C GLU A 304 2.57 2.21 14.18
N THR A 305 1.49 1.52 14.51
CA THR A 305 0.55 0.99 13.51
C THR A 305 -0.82 1.60 13.73
N SER A 306 -1.42 2.08 12.65
CA SER A 306 -2.80 2.56 12.68
C SER A 306 -3.76 1.40 12.40
N PRO A 307 -4.79 1.18 13.24
CA PRO A 307 -5.76 0.11 13.07
C PRO A 307 -6.76 0.47 11.96
N ILE A 308 -7.16 -0.54 11.18
CA ILE A 308 -8.25 -0.43 10.21
C ILE A 308 -9.35 -1.41 10.66
N VAL A 309 -10.55 -0.89 10.89
CA VAL A 309 -11.72 -1.70 11.23
C VAL A 309 -12.55 -1.94 9.97
N ASN A 310 -12.72 -3.21 9.61
CA ASN A 310 -13.61 -3.62 8.53
C ASN A 310 -14.81 -4.33 9.14
N VAL A 311 -16.01 -3.98 8.66
CA VAL A 311 -17.25 -4.62 9.04
C VAL A 311 -17.88 -5.21 7.78
N HIS A 312 -18.08 -6.52 7.77
CA HIS A 312 -18.79 -7.21 6.70
C HIS A 312 -20.27 -7.28 7.06
N LEU A 313 -21.13 -6.87 6.12
CA LEU A 313 -22.57 -6.86 6.28
C LEU A 313 -23.22 -7.62 5.11
N TRP A 314 -24.07 -8.57 5.43
CA TRP A 314 -24.87 -9.31 4.47
C TRP A 314 -26.31 -8.81 4.49
N TYR A 315 -26.86 -8.56 3.32
CA TYR A 315 -28.24 -8.10 3.15
C TYR A 315 -29.00 -9.10 2.28
N ASP A 316 -30.32 -9.22 2.52
CA ASP A 316 -31.24 -10.04 1.75
C ASP A 316 -31.61 -9.43 0.38
N ARG A 317 -31.12 -8.22 0.09
CA ARG A 317 -31.40 -7.46 -1.13
C ARG A 317 -30.25 -6.49 -1.47
N PRO A 318 -30.14 -6.04 -2.73
CA PRO A 318 -29.22 -4.96 -3.09
C PRO A 318 -29.55 -3.68 -2.31
N VAL A 319 -28.55 -3.08 -1.66
CA VAL A 319 -28.68 -1.85 -0.85
C VAL A 319 -27.93 -0.66 -1.43
N MET A 320 -27.06 -0.88 -2.43
CA MET A 320 -26.37 0.18 -3.16
C MET A 320 -26.06 -0.27 -4.59
N GLU A 321 -26.02 0.69 -5.51
CA GLU A 321 -25.73 0.45 -6.94
C GLU A 321 -24.27 0.67 -7.28
N ASP A 322 -23.61 1.63 -6.60
CA ASP A 322 -22.21 1.95 -6.85
C ASP A 322 -21.29 0.84 -6.31
N ASP A 323 -20.15 0.61 -6.94
CA ASP A 323 -19.12 -0.33 -6.46
C ASP A 323 -18.60 0.10 -5.09
N PHE A 324 -18.47 1.42 -4.86
CA PHE A 324 -18.08 2.00 -3.58
C PHE A 324 -18.53 3.45 -3.45
N CYS A 325 -18.63 3.92 -2.23
CA CYS A 325 -18.83 5.32 -1.90
C CYS A 325 -18.07 5.69 -0.62
N ALA A 326 -17.77 6.98 -0.48
CA ALA A 326 -17.18 7.54 0.73
C ALA A 326 -18.20 8.35 1.51
N PHE A 327 -17.92 8.57 2.79
CA PHE A 327 -18.78 9.33 3.69
C PHE A 327 -18.03 10.50 4.32
N VAL A 328 -18.75 11.60 4.51
CA VAL A 328 -18.32 12.74 5.32
C VAL A 328 -19.33 12.96 6.45
N ASP A 329 -18.88 13.56 7.53
CA ASP A 329 -19.71 13.76 8.74
C ASP A 329 -20.27 12.45 9.33
N SER A 330 -19.53 11.34 9.17
CA SER A 330 -19.94 9.99 9.57
C SER A 330 -18.77 9.23 10.20
N PRO A 331 -19.01 8.31 11.15
CA PRO A 331 -17.97 7.37 11.60
C PRO A 331 -17.56 6.36 10.51
N LEU A 332 -18.45 6.10 9.54
CA LEU A 332 -18.12 5.31 8.36
C LEU A 332 -17.32 6.18 7.39
N GLN A 333 -16.20 5.67 6.91
CA GLN A 333 -15.36 6.37 5.96
C GLN A 333 -15.64 5.93 4.53
N TRP A 334 -15.66 4.61 4.29
CA TRP A 334 -15.89 4.02 2.97
C TRP A 334 -16.78 2.79 3.10
N VAL A 335 -17.61 2.59 2.09
CA VAL A 335 -18.44 1.38 1.92
C VAL A 335 -18.19 0.81 0.54
N PHE A 336 -17.99 -0.50 0.47
CA PHE A 336 -17.72 -1.24 -0.75
C PHE A 336 -18.81 -2.29 -0.97
N ASN A 337 -19.41 -2.30 -2.15
CA ASN A 337 -20.39 -3.29 -2.57
C ASN A 337 -19.68 -4.53 -3.11
N LYS A 338 -19.39 -5.50 -2.25
CA LYS A 338 -18.66 -6.70 -2.65
C LYS A 338 -19.39 -7.52 -3.72
N SER A 339 -20.73 -7.53 -3.71
CA SER A 339 -21.52 -8.21 -4.75
C SER A 339 -21.40 -7.57 -6.13
N ALA A 340 -21.14 -6.26 -6.20
CA ALA A 340 -20.87 -5.57 -7.46
C ALA A 340 -19.39 -5.66 -7.89
N ILE A 341 -18.48 -5.71 -6.93
CA ILE A 341 -17.01 -5.79 -7.16
C ILE A 341 -16.58 -7.19 -7.59
N MET A 342 -17.08 -8.23 -6.91
CA MET A 342 -16.74 -9.64 -7.16
C MET A 342 -17.73 -10.23 -8.19
N ARG A 343 -17.51 -9.88 -9.46
CA ARG A 343 -18.37 -10.32 -10.58
C ARG A 343 -17.83 -11.55 -11.28
#